data_9d234d20f7b190accdf15944b76f3f85
#
_entry.id   9d234d20f7b190accdf15944b76f3f85
#
_cell.length_a   1.000
_cell.length_b   1.000
_cell.length_c   1.000
_cell.angle_alpha   90.00
_cell.angle_beta   90.00
_cell.angle_gamma   90.00
#
_symmetry.space_group_name_H-M   'P 1'
#
loop_
_entity.id
_entity.type
_entity.pdbx_description
1 polymer ?
#
loop_
_entity_poly.entity_id
_entity_poly.type
_entity_poly.pdbx_seq_one_letter_code
_entity_poly.pdbx_strand_id
1 'polypeptide(L)'
;MNAQAVLTELQRLGKPKTIKIYVRHGVTGPCYGVNYADLKPLVKKIGRNHDVALGLWDSGVHDARVVATMIAEPEKMTRGDVEHWLSDCTNYVITEAVAGVASKMPDGLELARSWIEQGGEWTTTAGWSVVASNGAMGRLTGHDVDAMLAKIQQGIHAQPNRTRHAMNIVLINIGGYEASLRPRVLAVAKSIGTVHVDHGETGCVTPDASAYIAKMVAHQAAKAAGSATKASDKLSAKHAGKTVAKSTTARPKARQVKVQRKAAKPKRVSKKAKPARKTASRKTGRKKSARSR
;
A
#
# COMPACT_ATOMS: atom_id res chain seq x y z
N MET A 1 22.35 -10.85 8.13
CA MET A 1 21.79 -12.20 7.85
C MET A 1 22.12 -12.51 6.40
N ASN A 2 22.46 -13.76 6.06
CA ASN A 2 22.57 -14.21 4.67
C ASN A 2 21.20 -14.69 4.14
N ALA A 3 21.09 -14.93 2.84
CA ALA A 3 19.83 -15.34 2.20
C ALA A 3 19.24 -16.62 2.82
N GLN A 4 20.08 -17.64 3.10
CA GLN A 4 19.62 -18.89 3.70
C GLN A 4 19.00 -18.71 5.09
N ALA A 5 19.58 -17.85 5.92
CA ALA A 5 19.04 -17.56 7.24
C ALA A 5 17.68 -16.80 7.15
N VAL A 6 17.51 -15.96 6.12
CA VAL A 6 16.23 -15.29 5.85
C VAL A 6 15.18 -16.29 5.39
N LEU A 7 15.52 -17.22 4.48
CA LEU A 7 14.62 -18.29 4.03
C LEU A 7 14.13 -19.15 5.19
N THR A 8 15.03 -19.56 6.09
CA THR A 8 14.66 -20.31 7.30
C THR A 8 13.67 -19.56 8.18
N GLU A 9 13.89 -18.26 8.36
CA GLU A 9 13.00 -17.44 9.17
C GLU A 9 11.63 -17.21 8.47
N LEU A 10 11.61 -17.02 7.15
CA LEU A 10 10.38 -16.94 6.37
C LEU A 10 9.56 -18.23 6.48
N GLN A 11 10.20 -19.39 6.38
CA GLN A 11 9.55 -20.69 6.56
C GLN A 11 8.93 -20.82 7.95
N ARG A 12 9.63 -20.39 8.99
CA ARG A 12 9.12 -20.39 10.38
C ARG A 12 7.92 -19.47 10.57
N LEU A 13 7.86 -18.33 9.87
CA LEU A 13 6.79 -17.35 9.94
C LEU A 13 5.58 -17.72 9.06
N GLY A 14 5.73 -18.68 8.17
CA GLY A 14 4.72 -19.09 7.20
C GLY A 14 3.42 -19.58 7.82
N LYS A 15 2.31 -19.32 7.15
CA LYS A 15 0.95 -19.66 7.62
C LYS A 15 0.10 -20.21 6.48
N PRO A 16 -0.47 -21.42 6.60
CA PRO A 16 -1.32 -22.01 5.55
C PRO A 16 -2.51 -21.12 5.14
N LYS A 17 -3.06 -20.36 6.08
CA LYS A 17 -4.15 -19.41 5.79
C LYS A 17 -3.70 -18.31 4.82
N THR A 18 -2.48 -17.83 4.95
CA THR A 18 -1.92 -16.79 4.06
C THR A 18 -1.60 -17.35 2.69
N ILE A 19 -1.15 -18.60 2.59
CA ILE A 19 -0.95 -19.28 1.28
C ILE A 19 -2.26 -19.26 0.48
N LYS A 20 -3.39 -19.61 1.09
CA LYS A 20 -4.70 -19.56 0.44
C LYS A 20 -5.08 -18.16 -0.07
N ILE A 21 -4.65 -17.12 0.64
CA ILE A 21 -4.84 -15.73 0.20
C ILE A 21 -3.95 -15.45 -1.01
N TYR A 22 -2.68 -15.81 -0.97
CA TYR A 22 -1.73 -15.59 -2.07
C TYR A 22 -2.15 -16.30 -3.35
N VAL A 23 -2.64 -17.54 -3.26
CA VAL A 23 -3.18 -18.27 -4.42
C VAL A 23 -4.34 -17.51 -5.08
N ARG A 24 -5.28 -16.96 -4.30
CA ARG A 24 -6.35 -16.10 -4.86
C ARG A 24 -5.84 -14.83 -5.53
N HIS A 25 -4.67 -14.35 -5.14
CA HIS A 25 -3.97 -13.22 -5.77
C HIS A 25 -3.04 -13.63 -6.92
N GLY A 26 -3.15 -14.88 -7.40
CA GLY A 26 -2.43 -15.36 -8.58
C GLY A 26 -1.03 -15.88 -8.30
N VAL A 27 -0.65 -16.12 -7.04
CA VAL A 27 0.63 -16.77 -6.72
C VAL A 27 0.51 -18.27 -7.01
N THR A 28 1.30 -18.77 -7.97
CA THR A 28 1.30 -20.16 -8.43
C THR A 28 2.56 -20.93 -8.04
N GLY A 29 3.63 -20.25 -7.68
CA GLY A 29 4.91 -20.85 -7.30
C GLY A 29 5.03 -21.17 -5.80
N PRO A 30 6.21 -21.63 -5.37
CA PRO A 30 6.49 -21.89 -3.95
C PRO A 30 6.25 -20.64 -3.08
N CYS A 31 5.54 -20.80 -1.96
CA CYS A 31 5.38 -19.74 -0.98
C CYS A 31 5.21 -20.32 0.43
N TYR A 32 5.71 -19.62 1.42
CA TYR A 32 5.55 -19.97 2.84
C TYR A 32 4.29 -19.37 3.46
N GLY A 33 3.75 -18.31 2.86
CA GLY A 33 2.56 -17.63 3.34
C GLY A 33 2.82 -16.69 4.51
N VAL A 34 3.83 -15.85 4.42
CA VAL A 34 4.15 -14.83 5.42
C VAL A 34 3.40 -13.55 5.09
N ASN A 35 2.57 -13.05 5.98
CA ASN A 35 1.86 -11.79 5.74
C ASN A 35 2.78 -10.57 5.90
N TYR A 36 2.41 -9.44 5.29
CA TYR A 36 3.22 -8.22 5.31
C TYR A 36 3.51 -7.66 6.71
N ALA A 37 2.63 -7.89 7.69
CA ALA A 37 2.85 -7.44 9.06
C ALA A 37 4.00 -8.20 9.71
N ASP A 38 4.13 -9.50 9.42
CA ASP A 38 5.22 -10.35 9.90
C ASP A 38 6.53 -10.12 9.10
N LEU A 39 6.44 -9.73 7.80
CA LEU A 39 7.62 -9.37 6.99
C LEU A 39 8.30 -8.08 7.46
N LYS A 40 7.55 -7.05 7.87
CA LYS A 40 8.11 -5.74 8.24
C LYS A 40 9.20 -5.78 9.32
N PRO A 41 9.03 -6.51 10.45
CA PRO A 41 10.09 -6.64 11.45
C PRO A 41 11.33 -7.35 10.90
N LEU A 42 11.16 -8.37 10.05
CA LEU A 42 12.26 -9.09 9.43
C LEU A 42 13.04 -8.18 8.48
N VAL A 43 12.36 -7.47 7.59
CA VAL A 43 12.97 -6.48 6.68
C VAL A 43 13.72 -5.41 7.46
N LYS A 44 13.15 -4.89 8.56
CA LYS A 44 13.83 -3.93 9.42
C LYS A 44 15.11 -4.50 10.06
N LYS A 45 15.11 -5.77 10.43
CA LYS A 45 16.28 -6.47 11.00
C LYS A 45 17.38 -6.69 9.97
N ILE A 46 17.02 -7.00 8.72
CA ILE A 46 17.97 -7.20 7.62
C ILE A 46 18.58 -5.86 7.20
N GLY A 47 17.78 -4.81 7.12
CA GLY A 47 18.13 -3.52 6.51
C GLY A 47 18.22 -3.63 4.99
N ARG A 48 18.81 -2.60 4.35
CA ARG A 48 19.12 -2.66 2.91
C ARG A 48 20.33 -3.56 2.70
N ASN A 49 20.21 -4.51 1.79
CA ASN A 49 21.29 -5.46 1.50
C ASN A 49 21.09 -6.07 0.12
N HIS A 50 21.83 -5.55 -0.84
CA HIS A 50 21.67 -5.90 -2.26
C HIS A 50 22.02 -7.38 -2.53
N ASP A 51 23.13 -7.89 -2.02
CA ASP A 51 23.58 -9.28 -2.26
C ASP A 51 22.58 -10.29 -1.69
N VAL A 52 22.04 -10.00 -0.51
CA VAL A 52 21.00 -10.83 0.10
C VAL A 52 19.70 -10.74 -0.73
N ALA A 53 19.38 -9.58 -1.31
CA ALA A 53 18.21 -9.44 -2.17
C ALA A 53 18.32 -10.30 -3.43
N LEU A 54 19.47 -10.31 -4.10
CA LEU A 54 19.71 -11.16 -5.27
C LEU A 54 19.56 -12.64 -4.90
N GLY A 55 20.24 -13.11 -3.85
CA GLY A 55 20.15 -14.51 -3.42
C GLY A 55 18.73 -14.92 -2.93
N LEU A 56 17.93 -14.01 -2.38
CA LEU A 56 16.53 -14.28 -2.04
C LEU A 56 15.66 -14.41 -3.28
N TRP A 57 15.91 -13.60 -4.31
CA TRP A 57 15.16 -13.69 -5.57
C TRP A 57 15.35 -15.03 -6.24
N ASP A 58 16.59 -15.51 -6.32
CA ASP A 58 16.98 -16.78 -6.96
C ASP A 58 16.39 -18.00 -6.26
N SER A 59 15.93 -17.88 -5.01
CA SER A 59 15.23 -18.96 -4.32
C SER A 59 13.92 -19.38 -4.97
N GLY A 60 13.30 -18.56 -5.81
CA GLY A 60 12.00 -18.78 -6.43
C GLY A 60 10.82 -18.72 -5.47
N VAL A 61 11.04 -18.53 -4.17
CA VAL A 61 9.98 -18.48 -3.16
C VAL A 61 9.32 -17.09 -3.15
N HIS A 62 8.00 -17.03 -3.30
CA HIS A 62 7.27 -15.78 -3.41
C HIS A 62 7.54 -14.80 -2.25
N ASP A 63 7.47 -15.27 -1.01
CA ASP A 63 7.72 -14.44 0.18
C ASP A 63 9.15 -13.89 0.20
N ALA A 64 10.12 -14.69 -0.25
CA ALA A 64 11.52 -14.28 -0.35
C ALA A 64 11.72 -13.23 -1.45
N ARG A 65 11.05 -13.38 -2.61
CA ARG A 65 11.03 -12.36 -3.68
C ARG A 65 10.42 -11.05 -3.21
N VAL A 66 9.35 -11.09 -2.43
CA VAL A 66 8.78 -9.89 -1.79
C VAL A 66 9.79 -9.23 -0.87
N VAL A 67 10.48 -9.99 -0.01
CA VAL A 67 11.56 -9.44 0.86
C VAL A 67 12.70 -8.88 0.02
N ALA A 68 13.12 -9.57 -1.06
CA ALA A 68 14.16 -9.10 -1.98
C ALA A 68 13.86 -7.68 -2.50
N THR A 69 12.64 -7.43 -2.98
CA THR A 69 12.25 -6.09 -3.45
C THR A 69 12.23 -5.03 -2.35
N MET A 70 12.03 -5.43 -1.09
CA MET A 70 12.00 -4.51 0.05
C MET A 70 13.38 -4.13 0.57
N ILE A 71 14.40 -4.99 0.39
CA ILE A 71 15.77 -4.79 0.88
C ILE A 71 16.78 -4.45 -0.22
N ALA A 72 16.40 -4.58 -1.49
CA ALA A 72 17.25 -4.22 -2.62
C ALA A 72 17.66 -2.74 -2.57
N GLU A 73 18.84 -2.46 -3.09
CA GLU A 73 19.41 -1.13 -3.25
C GLU A 73 19.30 -0.73 -4.74
N PRO A 74 18.27 0.08 -5.14
CA PRO A 74 18.03 0.41 -6.54
C PRO A 74 19.21 1.09 -7.24
N GLU A 75 20.06 1.76 -6.49
CA GLU A 75 21.29 2.38 -6.96
C GLU A 75 22.39 1.38 -7.32
N LYS A 76 22.29 0.13 -6.85
CA LYS A 76 23.19 -0.97 -7.21
C LYS A 76 22.59 -1.92 -8.23
N MET A 77 21.28 -1.79 -8.47
CA MET A 77 20.52 -2.65 -9.36
C MET A 77 20.95 -2.37 -10.82
N THR A 78 21.39 -3.39 -11.53
CA THR A 78 21.65 -3.27 -12.98
C THR A 78 20.36 -3.45 -13.79
N ARG A 79 20.37 -3.01 -15.04
CA ARG A 79 19.28 -3.31 -15.98
C ARG A 79 19.06 -4.82 -16.10
N GLY A 80 20.13 -5.60 -16.21
CA GLY A 80 20.06 -7.07 -16.32
C GLY A 80 19.38 -7.71 -15.09
N ASP A 81 19.71 -7.24 -13.88
CA ASP A 81 19.10 -7.77 -12.65
C ASP A 81 17.58 -7.51 -12.61
N VAL A 82 17.14 -6.29 -12.92
CA VAL A 82 15.71 -5.96 -12.84
C VAL A 82 14.91 -6.61 -13.99
N GLU A 83 15.50 -6.78 -15.17
CA GLU A 83 14.89 -7.50 -16.28
C GLU A 83 14.81 -9.01 -16.00
N HIS A 84 15.83 -9.60 -15.35
CA HIS A 84 15.76 -10.95 -14.84
C HIS A 84 14.62 -11.09 -13.81
N TRP A 85 14.52 -10.20 -12.85
CA TRP A 85 13.43 -10.21 -11.88
C TRP A 85 12.06 -10.08 -12.55
N LEU A 86 11.95 -9.22 -13.57
CA LEU A 86 10.70 -9.04 -14.31
C LEU A 86 10.31 -10.30 -15.11
N SER A 87 11.29 -11.00 -15.70
CA SER A 87 11.04 -12.23 -16.46
C SER A 87 10.44 -13.35 -15.60
N ASP A 88 10.71 -13.34 -14.30
CA ASP A 88 10.18 -14.31 -13.33
C ASP A 88 8.79 -13.92 -12.76
N CYS A 89 8.26 -12.76 -13.14
CA CYS A 89 6.97 -12.30 -12.64
C CYS A 89 5.82 -13.07 -13.28
N THR A 90 5.00 -13.70 -12.44
CA THR A 90 3.83 -14.50 -12.85
C THR A 90 2.51 -13.99 -12.27
N ASN A 91 2.56 -12.95 -11.45
CA ASN A 91 1.39 -12.34 -10.83
C ASN A 91 1.65 -10.86 -10.54
N TYR A 92 0.56 -10.10 -10.38
CA TYR A 92 0.64 -8.66 -10.23
C TYR A 92 1.35 -8.21 -8.94
N VAL A 93 1.29 -8.98 -7.86
CA VAL A 93 1.88 -8.60 -6.56
C VAL A 93 3.39 -8.44 -6.69
N ILE A 94 4.04 -9.44 -7.31
CA ILE A 94 5.49 -9.40 -7.49
C ILE A 94 5.89 -8.45 -8.63
N THR A 95 5.07 -8.34 -9.68
CA THR A 95 5.29 -7.40 -10.78
C THR A 95 5.31 -5.95 -10.29
N GLU A 96 4.33 -5.56 -9.47
CA GLU A 96 4.26 -4.23 -8.88
C GLU A 96 5.42 -3.98 -7.90
N ALA A 97 5.87 -5.02 -7.17
CA ALA A 97 7.01 -4.92 -6.27
C ALA A 97 8.33 -4.68 -7.05
N VAL A 98 8.56 -5.39 -8.15
CA VAL A 98 9.71 -5.16 -9.06
C VAL A 98 9.64 -3.78 -9.68
N ALA A 99 8.48 -3.35 -10.18
CA ALA A 99 8.29 -2.00 -10.68
C ALA A 99 8.59 -0.92 -9.62
N GLY A 100 8.29 -1.20 -8.34
CA GLY A 100 8.64 -0.34 -7.21
C GLY A 100 10.15 -0.20 -6.97
N VAL A 101 10.95 -1.20 -7.32
CA VAL A 101 12.43 -1.12 -7.33
C VAL A 101 12.87 -0.31 -8.56
N ALA A 102 12.42 -0.69 -9.76
CA ALA A 102 12.77 -0.03 -11.01
C ALA A 102 12.43 1.48 -11.01
N SER A 103 11.32 1.87 -10.39
CA SER A 103 10.94 3.30 -10.28
C SER A 103 11.93 4.18 -9.53
N LYS A 104 12.85 3.58 -8.80
CA LYS A 104 13.90 4.26 -8.02
C LYS A 104 15.28 4.17 -8.67
N MET A 105 15.43 3.37 -9.73
CA MET A 105 16.66 3.30 -10.51
C MET A 105 16.84 4.60 -11.31
N PRO A 106 18.10 4.99 -11.61
CA PRO A 106 18.38 6.20 -12.38
C PRO A 106 17.72 6.21 -13.78
N ASP A 107 17.68 5.06 -14.44
CA ASP A 107 17.11 4.85 -15.78
C ASP A 107 15.68 4.26 -15.76
N GLY A 108 15.01 4.30 -14.60
CA GLY A 108 13.72 3.64 -14.38
C GLY A 108 12.62 4.04 -15.37
N LEU A 109 12.55 5.31 -15.79
CA LEU A 109 11.58 5.77 -16.79
C LEU A 109 11.93 5.28 -18.21
N GLU A 110 13.20 5.16 -18.55
CA GLU A 110 13.64 4.57 -19.82
C GLU A 110 13.28 3.10 -19.90
N LEU A 111 13.57 2.34 -18.83
CA LEU A 111 13.11 0.96 -18.66
C LEU A 111 11.60 0.82 -18.82
N ALA A 112 10.82 1.69 -18.18
CA ALA A 112 9.37 1.68 -18.29
C ALA A 112 8.87 1.85 -19.72
N ARG A 113 9.46 2.76 -20.50
CA ARG A 113 9.13 2.95 -21.92
C ARG A 113 9.43 1.68 -22.73
N SER A 114 10.62 1.11 -22.57
CA SER A 114 11.02 -0.14 -23.21
C SER A 114 10.05 -1.28 -22.89
N TRP A 115 9.68 -1.45 -21.63
CA TRP A 115 8.75 -2.50 -21.18
C TRP A 115 7.32 -2.30 -21.71
N ILE A 116 6.85 -1.07 -21.84
CA ILE A 116 5.54 -0.77 -22.44
C ILE A 116 5.52 -1.10 -23.93
N GLU A 117 6.63 -0.89 -24.63
CA GLU A 117 6.77 -1.17 -26.06
C GLU A 117 6.98 -2.65 -26.36
N GLN A 118 7.68 -3.37 -25.49
CA GLN A 118 7.95 -4.80 -25.62
C GLN A 118 6.67 -5.65 -25.62
N GLY A 119 5.65 -5.22 -24.89
CA GLY A 119 4.41 -5.97 -24.78
C GLY A 119 4.44 -7.09 -23.70
N GLY A 120 3.39 -7.90 -23.67
CA GLY A 120 3.19 -8.92 -22.63
C GLY A 120 2.57 -8.33 -21.35
N GLU A 121 1.69 -9.10 -20.69
CA GLU A 121 0.90 -8.56 -19.57
C GLU A 121 1.77 -8.06 -18.41
N TRP A 122 2.71 -8.88 -17.94
CA TRP A 122 3.51 -8.52 -16.76
C TRP A 122 4.53 -7.44 -17.06
N THR A 123 5.18 -7.51 -18.22
CA THR A 123 6.17 -6.52 -18.65
C THR A 123 5.53 -5.14 -18.84
N THR A 124 4.41 -5.09 -19.55
CA THR A 124 3.67 -3.84 -19.76
C THR A 124 3.08 -3.31 -18.45
N THR A 125 2.57 -4.20 -17.58
CA THR A 125 2.09 -3.81 -16.24
C THR A 125 3.21 -3.21 -15.41
N ALA A 126 4.40 -3.79 -15.41
CA ALA A 126 5.57 -3.23 -14.71
C ALA A 126 5.92 -1.84 -15.24
N GLY A 127 5.99 -1.67 -16.55
CA GLY A 127 6.27 -0.37 -17.19
C GLY A 127 5.27 0.71 -16.73
N TRP A 128 3.97 0.45 -16.84
CA TRP A 128 2.95 1.40 -16.36
C TRP A 128 2.99 1.62 -14.86
N SER A 129 3.36 0.62 -14.05
CA SER A 129 3.51 0.77 -12.61
C SER A 129 4.71 1.66 -12.24
N VAL A 130 5.81 1.60 -12.99
CA VAL A 130 6.94 2.52 -12.86
C VAL A 130 6.50 3.95 -13.20
N VAL A 131 5.76 4.13 -14.30
CA VAL A 131 5.19 5.44 -14.68
C VAL A 131 4.28 5.98 -13.57
N ALA A 132 3.38 5.16 -13.04
CA ALA A 132 2.48 5.55 -11.94
C ALA A 132 3.26 5.99 -10.69
N SER A 133 4.33 5.29 -10.34
CA SER A 133 5.19 5.63 -9.20
C SER A 133 5.91 6.96 -9.41
N ASN A 134 6.44 7.21 -10.61
CA ASN A 134 7.10 8.47 -10.95
C ASN A 134 6.11 9.64 -11.01
N GLY A 135 4.88 9.41 -11.49
CA GLY A 135 3.79 10.39 -11.43
C GLY A 135 3.43 10.80 -10.01
N ALA A 136 3.36 9.84 -9.09
CA ALA A 136 3.13 10.12 -7.66
C ALA A 136 4.28 10.90 -6.99
N MET A 137 5.50 10.83 -7.55
CA MET A 137 6.69 11.53 -7.05
C MET A 137 6.95 12.88 -7.76
N GLY A 138 6.09 13.29 -8.71
CA GLY A 138 6.28 14.52 -9.48
C GLY A 138 7.52 14.50 -10.39
N ARG A 139 7.92 13.32 -10.88
CA ARG A 139 9.14 13.14 -11.69
C ARG A 139 8.89 13.08 -13.19
N LEU A 140 7.64 13.19 -13.64
CA LEU A 140 7.30 13.18 -15.05
C LEU A 140 7.35 14.59 -15.61
N THR A 141 7.95 14.75 -16.81
CA THR A 141 7.87 16.01 -17.55
C THR A 141 6.49 16.17 -18.20
N GLY A 142 6.12 17.42 -18.56
CA GLY A 142 4.85 17.67 -19.26
C GLY A 142 4.73 16.90 -20.59
N HIS A 143 5.83 16.78 -21.32
CA HIS A 143 5.88 16.01 -22.58
C HIS A 143 5.69 14.51 -22.37
N ASP A 144 6.30 13.93 -21.33
CA ASP A 144 6.10 12.53 -20.96
C ASP A 144 4.63 12.27 -20.63
N VAL A 145 4.01 13.15 -19.83
CA VAL A 145 2.61 13.03 -19.45
C VAL A 145 1.70 13.07 -20.67
N ASP A 146 1.95 13.95 -21.63
CA ASP A 146 1.14 14.04 -22.85
C ASP A 146 1.14 12.76 -23.66
N ALA A 147 2.30 12.20 -23.91
CA ALA A 147 2.45 10.94 -24.64
C ALA A 147 1.78 9.77 -23.90
N MET A 148 1.92 9.73 -22.57
CA MET A 148 1.31 8.68 -21.74
C MET A 148 -0.22 8.79 -21.67
N LEU A 149 -0.76 10.00 -21.52
CA LEU A 149 -2.20 10.24 -21.53
C LEU A 149 -2.83 9.87 -22.86
N ALA A 150 -2.17 10.19 -23.98
CA ALA A 150 -2.62 9.79 -25.30
C ALA A 150 -2.65 8.26 -25.47
N LYS A 151 -1.59 7.55 -25.06
CA LYS A 151 -1.54 6.08 -25.10
C LYS A 151 -2.65 5.46 -24.24
N ILE A 152 -2.90 6.01 -23.03
CA ILE A 152 -3.97 5.53 -22.14
C ILE A 152 -5.34 5.75 -22.79
N GLN A 153 -5.60 6.95 -23.30
CA GLN A 153 -6.89 7.32 -23.89
C GLN A 153 -7.22 6.43 -25.10
N GLN A 154 -6.24 6.14 -25.94
CA GLN A 154 -6.43 5.37 -27.16
C GLN A 154 -6.52 3.85 -26.92
N GLY A 155 -5.84 3.35 -25.90
CA GLY A 155 -5.58 1.92 -25.85
C GLY A 155 -5.96 1.18 -24.55
N ILE A 156 -6.37 1.85 -23.47
CA ILE A 156 -6.55 1.19 -22.16
C ILE A 156 -7.50 -0.02 -22.19
N HIS A 157 -8.59 0.06 -22.92
CA HIS A 157 -9.60 -1.01 -22.97
C HIS A 157 -9.13 -2.23 -23.78
N ALA A 158 -8.17 -2.07 -24.68
CA ALA A 158 -7.59 -3.15 -25.47
C ALA A 158 -6.41 -3.86 -24.77
N GLN A 159 -5.95 -3.33 -23.65
CA GLN A 159 -4.80 -3.89 -22.93
C GLN A 159 -5.17 -5.15 -22.13
N PRO A 160 -4.18 -6.01 -21.80
CA PRO A 160 -4.33 -7.10 -20.87
C PRO A 160 -4.87 -6.64 -19.52
N ASN A 161 -5.47 -7.57 -18.77
CA ASN A 161 -6.24 -7.29 -17.57
C ASN A 161 -5.50 -6.43 -16.52
N ARG A 162 -4.28 -6.83 -16.15
CA ARG A 162 -3.51 -6.10 -15.12
C ARG A 162 -2.87 -4.82 -15.65
N THR A 163 -2.55 -4.78 -16.96
CA THR A 163 -2.08 -3.58 -17.62
C THR A 163 -3.14 -2.47 -17.58
N ARG A 164 -4.42 -2.80 -17.82
CA ARG A 164 -5.54 -1.82 -17.66
C ARG A 164 -5.57 -1.22 -16.26
N HIS A 165 -5.38 -2.05 -15.24
CA HIS A 165 -5.32 -1.58 -13.86
C HIS A 165 -4.15 -0.60 -13.66
N ALA A 166 -2.94 -0.95 -14.09
CA ALA A 166 -1.76 -0.11 -13.94
C ALA A 166 -1.93 1.24 -14.67
N MET A 167 -2.47 1.24 -15.91
CA MET A 167 -2.78 2.47 -16.65
C MET A 167 -3.79 3.36 -15.90
N ASN A 168 -4.83 2.76 -15.30
CA ASN A 168 -5.79 3.51 -14.48
C ASN A 168 -5.14 4.13 -13.25
N ILE A 169 -4.18 3.42 -12.60
CA ILE A 169 -3.40 3.96 -11.47
C ILE A 169 -2.50 5.11 -11.90
N VAL A 170 -1.98 5.13 -13.14
CA VAL A 170 -1.23 6.29 -13.67
C VAL A 170 -2.13 7.54 -13.64
N LEU A 171 -3.36 7.47 -14.15
CA LEU A 171 -4.30 8.60 -14.10
C LEU A 171 -4.54 9.06 -12.67
N ILE A 172 -4.79 8.13 -11.76
CA ILE A 172 -5.05 8.44 -10.34
C ILE A 172 -3.85 9.14 -9.71
N ASN A 173 -2.63 8.63 -9.94
CA ASN A 173 -1.45 9.18 -9.31
C ASN A 173 -1.10 10.57 -9.87
N ILE A 174 -1.07 10.75 -11.18
CA ILE A 174 -0.80 12.06 -11.77
C ILE A 174 -1.88 13.05 -11.34
N GLY A 175 -3.17 12.72 -11.50
CA GLY A 175 -4.27 13.63 -11.16
C GLY A 175 -4.38 13.91 -9.66
N GLY A 176 -4.00 12.97 -8.81
CA GLY A 176 -4.00 13.12 -7.36
C GLY A 176 -2.87 13.99 -6.82
N TYR A 177 -1.67 13.86 -7.37
CA TYR A 177 -0.48 14.54 -6.84
C TYR A 177 -0.08 15.80 -7.62
N GLU A 178 -0.34 15.87 -8.96
CA GLU A 178 0.04 16.99 -9.81
C GLU A 178 -1.15 17.91 -10.10
N ALA A 179 -1.28 18.98 -9.33
CA ALA A 179 -2.41 19.91 -9.42
C ALA A 179 -2.54 20.56 -10.81
N SER A 180 -1.40 20.91 -11.43
CA SER A 180 -1.35 21.55 -12.77
C SER A 180 -1.81 20.63 -13.89
N LEU A 181 -1.62 19.32 -13.76
CA LEU A 181 -1.97 18.31 -14.76
C LEU A 181 -3.38 17.72 -14.53
N ARG A 182 -3.94 17.91 -13.35
CA ARG A 182 -5.23 17.34 -12.95
C ARG A 182 -6.36 17.59 -13.93
N PRO A 183 -6.60 18.81 -14.47
CA PRO A 183 -7.69 19.04 -15.42
C PRO A 183 -7.58 18.15 -16.67
N ARG A 184 -6.37 17.97 -17.20
CA ARG A 184 -6.10 17.12 -18.38
C ARG A 184 -6.33 15.64 -18.07
N VAL A 185 -5.81 15.17 -16.93
CA VAL A 185 -6.00 13.78 -16.46
C VAL A 185 -7.49 13.47 -16.27
N LEU A 186 -8.26 14.39 -15.67
CA LEU A 186 -9.69 14.22 -15.49
C LEU A 186 -10.45 14.20 -16.82
N ALA A 187 -10.02 14.98 -17.82
CA ALA A 187 -10.60 14.93 -19.16
C ALA A 187 -10.39 13.55 -19.81
N VAL A 188 -9.18 12.99 -19.72
CA VAL A 188 -8.87 11.63 -20.21
C VAL A 188 -9.64 10.58 -19.41
N ALA A 189 -9.66 10.65 -18.08
CA ALA A 189 -10.41 9.71 -17.23
C ALA A 189 -11.92 9.72 -17.58
N LYS A 190 -12.50 10.89 -17.86
CA LYS A 190 -13.89 11.02 -18.31
C LYS A 190 -14.12 10.41 -19.70
N SER A 191 -13.16 10.60 -20.62
CA SER A 191 -13.31 10.09 -22.01
C SER A 191 -13.21 8.57 -22.08
N ILE A 192 -12.36 7.93 -21.25
CA ILE A 192 -12.24 6.47 -21.20
C ILE A 192 -13.38 5.81 -20.43
N GLY A 193 -14.01 6.51 -19.48
CA GLY A 193 -15.07 5.95 -18.63
C GLY A 193 -14.58 4.86 -17.69
N THR A 194 -15.45 3.88 -17.40
CA THR A 194 -15.16 2.80 -16.45
C THR A 194 -14.15 1.81 -17.01
N VAL A 195 -13.11 1.55 -16.23
CA VAL A 195 -12.07 0.55 -16.55
C VAL A 195 -12.41 -0.77 -15.85
N HIS A 196 -12.76 -1.79 -16.63
CA HIS A 196 -13.09 -3.12 -16.12
C HIS A 196 -11.82 -3.97 -15.99
N VAL A 197 -11.58 -4.48 -14.77
CA VAL A 197 -10.47 -5.38 -14.45
C VAL A 197 -11.02 -6.57 -13.68
N ASP A 198 -10.68 -7.75 -14.12
CA ASP A 198 -10.97 -8.97 -13.37
C ASP A 198 -9.95 -9.10 -12.22
N HIS A 199 -10.45 -9.13 -11.01
CA HIS A 199 -9.67 -9.30 -9.79
C HIS A 199 -9.72 -10.76 -9.25
N GLY A 200 -10.32 -11.68 -10.00
CA GLY A 200 -10.50 -13.05 -9.58
C GLY A 200 -11.33 -13.18 -8.29
N GLU A 201 -11.05 -14.21 -7.52
CA GLU A 201 -11.75 -14.48 -6.24
C GLU A 201 -11.28 -13.58 -5.08
N THR A 202 -10.99 -12.31 -5.37
CA THR A 202 -10.58 -11.33 -4.35
C THR A 202 -11.69 -10.31 -4.11
N GLY A 203 -11.62 -9.58 -3.00
CA GLY A 203 -12.50 -8.43 -2.74
C GLY A 203 -12.00 -7.11 -3.37
N CYS A 204 -10.99 -7.18 -4.26
CA CYS A 204 -10.43 -5.99 -4.90
C CYS A 204 -11.39 -5.43 -5.95
N VAL A 205 -11.38 -4.11 -6.12
CA VAL A 205 -12.12 -3.40 -7.16
C VAL A 205 -11.21 -2.37 -7.82
N THR A 206 -11.38 -2.16 -9.12
CA THR A 206 -10.69 -1.06 -9.82
C THR A 206 -11.44 0.23 -9.50
N PRO A 207 -10.78 1.24 -8.94
CA PRO A 207 -11.43 2.50 -8.62
C PRO A 207 -11.74 3.28 -9.90
N ASP A 208 -12.87 4.00 -9.92
CA ASP A 208 -13.07 5.07 -10.89
C ASP A 208 -12.02 6.16 -10.69
N ALA A 209 -11.27 6.49 -11.75
CA ALA A 209 -10.13 7.39 -11.63
C ALA A 209 -10.56 8.80 -11.18
N SER A 210 -11.65 9.35 -11.73
CA SER A 210 -12.13 10.69 -11.41
C SER A 210 -12.59 10.80 -9.96
N ALA A 211 -13.38 9.83 -9.50
CA ALA A 211 -13.86 9.80 -8.12
C ALA A 211 -12.72 9.59 -7.12
N TYR A 212 -11.74 8.75 -7.47
CA TYR A 212 -10.60 8.49 -6.59
C TYR A 212 -9.66 9.69 -6.49
N ILE A 213 -9.38 10.38 -7.59
CA ILE A 213 -8.62 11.65 -7.62
C ILE A 213 -9.31 12.69 -6.71
N ALA A 214 -10.63 12.88 -6.85
CA ALA A 214 -11.37 13.80 -5.99
C ALA A 214 -11.24 13.46 -4.50
N LYS A 215 -11.33 12.17 -4.15
CA LYS A 215 -11.12 11.67 -2.77
C LYS A 215 -9.71 11.93 -2.26
N MET A 216 -8.68 11.71 -3.09
CA MET A 216 -7.28 11.98 -2.73
C MET A 216 -7.06 13.46 -2.43
N VAL A 217 -7.54 14.33 -3.31
CA VAL A 217 -7.42 15.80 -3.16
C VAL A 217 -8.11 16.28 -1.88
N ALA A 218 -9.32 15.81 -1.62
CA ALA A 218 -10.05 16.15 -0.39
C ALA A 218 -9.28 15.69 0.87
N HIS A 219 -8.73 14.48 0.86
CA HIS A 219 -7.93 13.96 1.98
C HIS A 219 -6.65 14.78 2.20
N GLN A 220 -5.95 15.18 1.13
CA GLN A 220 -4.75 16.01 1.21
C GLN A 220 -5.08 17.40 1.79
N ALA A 221 -6.17 18.02 1.35
CA ALA A 221 -6.64 19.31 1.87
C ALA A 221 -6.99 19.23 3.37
N ALA A 222 -7.72 18.20 3.79
CA ALA A 222 -8.05 17.97 5.20
C ALA A 222 -6.81 17.76 6.06
N LYS A 223 -5.82 17.02 5.56
CA LYS A 223 -4.53 16.81 6.26
C LYS A 223 -3.74 18.11 6.41
N ALA A 224 -3.70 18.93 5.37
CA ALA A 224 -3.03 20.24 5.39
C ALA A 224 -3.69 21.18 6.41
N ALA A 225 -5.02 21.27 6.43
CA ALA A 225 -5.78 22.05 7.40
C ALA A 225 -5.53 21.60 8.85
N GLY A 226 -5.56 20.28 9.12
CA GLY A 226 -5.27 19.73 10.45
C GLY A 226 -3.82 19.94 10.91
N SER A 227 -2.87 20.02 9.98
CA SER A 227 -1.47 20.36 10.30
C SER A 227 -1.29 21.83 10.62
N ALA A 228 -2.00 22.73 9.91
CA ALA A 228 -1.99 24.16 10.16
C ALA A 228 -2.56 24.50 11.54
N THR A 229 -3.66 23.85 11.93
CA THR A 229 -4.28 24.02 13.26
C THR A 229 -3.32 23.62 14.38
N LYS A 230 -2.67 22.45 14.25
CA LYS A 230 -1.68 22.00 15.24
C LYS A 230 -0.44 22.91 15.33
N ALA A 231 -0.04 23.56 14.23
CA ALA A 231 1.07 24.52 14.22
C ALA A 231 0.67 25.83 14.90
N SER A 232 -0.55 26.33 14.66
CA SER A 232 -1.08 27.55 15.32
C SER A 232 -1.24 27.34 16.82
N ASP A 233 -1.73 26.18 17.26
CA ASP A 233 -1.88 25.85 18.68
C ASP A 233 -0.52 25.78 19.41
N LYS A 234 0.51 25.21 18.75
CA LYS A 234 1.87 25.22 19.27
C LYS A 234 2.48 26.63 19.39
N LEU A 235 2.19 27.50 18.43
CA LEU A 235 2.66 28.89 18.45
C LEU A 235 1.97 29.67 19.58
N SER A 236 0.66 29.52 19.73
CA SER A 236 -0.16 30.15 20.77
C SER A 236 0.29 29.70 22.16
N ALA A 237 0.54 28.39 22.37
CA ALA A 237 1.07 27.87 23.63
C ALA A 237 2.48 28.42 23.97
N LYS A 238 3.32 28.63 22.95
CA LYS A 238 4.67 29.16 23.10
C LYS A 238 4.66 30.67 23.43
N HIS A 239 3.67 31.43 22.97
CA HIS A 239 3.47 32.84 23.31
C HIS A 239 2.87 33.00 24.71
N ALA A 240 1.88 32.18 25.08
CA ALA A 240 1.30 32.18 26.42
C ALA A 240 2.32 31.87 27.53
N GLY A 241 3.28 30.98 27.24
CA GLY A 241 4.39 30.68 28.19
C GLY A 241 5.43 31.79 28.36
N LYS A 242 5.50 32.77 27.43
CA LYS A 242 6.47 33.87 27.48
C LYS A 242 5.96 35.11 28.19
N THR A 243 4.67 35.26 28.39
CA THR A 243 4.04 36.42 29.05
C THR A 243 3.93 36.28 30.57
N VAL A 244 4.18 35.10 31.16
CA VAL A 244 4.11 34.87 32.62
C VAL A 244 5.44 35.16 33.36
N ALA A 245 6.52 35.47 32.64
CA ALA A 245 7.86 35.62 33.20
C ALA A 245 8.32 37.07 33.40
N LYS A 246 7.42 38.04 33.67
CA LYS A 246 7.80 39.39 34.16
C LYS A 246 6.67 40.01 34.96
N SER A 247 6.56 39.63 36.23
CA SER A 247 5.99 40.49 37.29
C SER A 247 6.45 39.91 38.62
N THR A 248 7.67 40.32 39.02
CA THR A 248 8.08 40.23 40.42
C THR A 248 7.66 41.50 41.13
N THR A 249 6.58 41.45 41.90
CA THR A 249 6.37 42.36 43.04
C THR A 249 6.04 41.54 44.26
N ALA A 250 6.88 41.68 45.23
CA ALA A 250 6.81 41.10 46.57
C ALA A 250 5.55 41.51 47.31
N ARG A 251 4.90 40.58 48.02
CA ARG A 251 3.98 40.83 49.14
C ARG A 251 3.98 39.70 50.17
N PRO A 252 3.70 40.01 51.45
CA PRO A 252 4.24 39.26 52.58
C PRO A 252 3.36 38.08 53.02
N LYS A 253 4.00 37.20 53.79
CA LYS A 253 3.46 35.99 54.44
C LYS A 253 2.21 36.24 55.29
N ALA A 254 1.12 35.57 54.94
CA ALA A 254 0.03 35.26 55.86
C ALA A 254 -0.06 33.76 56.08
N ARG A 255 0.01 33.38 57.36
CA ARG A 255 -0.05 32.05 57.95
C ARG A 255 -1.48 31.55 57.82
N GLN A 256 -1.74 30.45 57.12
CA GLN A 256 -3.01 29.79 57.20
C GLN A 256 -2.90 28.29 57.51
N VAL A 257 -3.78 27.94 58.40
CA VAL A 257 -3.98 26.67 59.11
C VAL A 257 -4.43 25.54 58.18
N LYS A 258 -3.84 24.36 58.36
CA LYS A 258 -4.27 23.10 57.72
C LYS A 258 -5.67 22.70 58.20
N VAL A 259 -6.59 22.52 57.27
CA VAL A 259 -7.79 21.70 57.51
C VAL A 259 -7.73 20.52 56.50
N GLN A 260 -7.54 19.34 57.06
CA GLN A 260 -7.66 18.08 56.35
C GLN A 260 -9.13 17.78 56.09
N ARG A 261 -9.53 17.63 54.85
CA ARG A 261 -10.75 16.95 54.47
C ARG A 261 -10.45 15.68 53.65
N LYS A 262 -10.65 14.55 54.26
CA LYS A 262 -10.72 13.22 53.61
C LYS A 262 -11.91 13.22 52.64
N ALA A 263 -11.71 12.93 51.38
CA ALA A 263 -12.74 12.60 50.43
C ALA A 263 -12.61 11.15 50.03
N ALA A 264 -13.72 10.40 50.20
CA ALA A 264 -13.83 8.98 49.95
C ALA A 264 -13.96 8.65 48.46
N LYS A 265 -13.38 7.54 48.04
CA LYS A 265 -13.51 6.96 46.69
C LYS A 265 -14.90 6.28 46.56
N PRO A 266 -15.59 6.45 45.43
CA PRO A 266 -16.76 5.61 45.14
C PRO A 266 -16.34 4.27 44.54
N LYS A 267 -17.00 3.20 45.01
CA LYS A 267 -16.85 1.79 44.60
C LYS A 267 -17.44 1.55 43.22
N ARG A 268 -16.67 0.84 42.39
CA ARG A 268 -17.06 0.35 41.08
C ARG A 268 -17.97 -0.88 41.23
N VAL A 269 -19.20 -0.75 40.79
CA VAL A 269 -20.16 -1.87 40.73
C VAL A 269 -19.98 -2.63 39.44
N SER A 270 -19.64 -3.92 39.56
CA SER A 270 -19.58 -4.87 38.45
C SER A 270 -20.99 -5.43 38.19
N LYS A 271 -21.53 -5.25 36.98
CA LYS A 271 -22.71 -5.99 36.55
C LYS A 271 -22.26 -7.23 35.76
N LYS A 272 -22.48 -8.38 36.40
CA LYS A 272 -22.57 -9.71 35.78
C LYS A 272 -23.89 -9.79 35.01
N ALA A 273 -23.87 -10.27 33.81
CA ALA A 273 -25.05 -10.82 33.15
C ALA A 273 -24.70 -12.15 32.47
N LYS A 274 -25.45 -13.15 32.83
CA LYS A 274 -25.64 -14.46 32.20
C LYS A 274 -27.17 -14.67 32.14
N PRO A 275 -27.74 -15.65 31.43
CA PRO A 275 -27.21 -16.64 30.51
C PRO A 275 -28.08 -16.90 29.25
N ALA A 276 -27.59 -17.82 28.44
CA ALA A 276 -28.13 -18.46 27.25
C ALA A 276 -29.57 -18.97 27.33
N ARG A 277 -30.22 -19.02 26.17
CA ARG A 277 -31.36 -19.91 25.90
C ARG A 277 -31.14 -20.74 24.65
N LYS A 278 -31.02 -22.04 24.85
CA LYS A 278 -31.09 -23.09 23.82
C LYS A 278 -32.52 -23.20 23.34
N THR A 279 -32.73 -23.34 22.05
CA THR A 279 -33.85 -24.07 21.50
C THR A 279 -33.37 -25.00 20.39
N ALA A 280 -33.67 -26.26 20.62
CA ALA A 280 -33.47 -27.35 19.70
C ALA A 280 -34.74 -27.56 18.87
N SER A 281 -34.61 -28.37 17.85
CA SER A 281 -35.64 -29.04 17.04
C SER A 281 -35.61 -28.58 15.58
N ARG A 282 -35.68 -29.39 14.50
CA ARG A 282 -36.20 -30.77 14.43
C ARG A 282 -35.73 -31.36 13.08
N LYS A 283 -35.39 -32.64 13.08
CA LYS A 283 -35.19 -33.50 11.90
C LYS A 283 -36.48 -33.66 11.11
N THR A 284 -36.40 -33.68 9.80
CA THR A 284 -37.11 -34.58 8.86
C THR A 284 -36.28 -34.51 7.56
N GLY A 285 -35.71 -35.47 6.91
CA GLY A 285 -36.04 -36.85 6.70
C GLY A 285 -36.93 -36.98 5.46
N ARG A 286 -36.33 -37.06 4.21
CA ARG A 286 -36.90 -37.96 3.20
C ARG A 286 -35.94 -38.30 2.06
N LYS A 287 -35.91 -39.56 1.79
CA LYS A 287 -35.19 -40.39 0.83
C LYS A 287 -35.70 -40.27 -0.62
N LYS A 288 -34.84 -40.79 -1.50
CA LYS A 288 -35.12 -41.50 -2.82
C LYS A 288 -35.26 -40.53 -4.01
N SER A 289 -34.78 -40.84 -5.22
CA SER A 289 -34.31 -42.05 -5.91
C SER A 289 -33.68 -41.58 -7.24
N ALA A 290 -32.53 -42.05 -7.70
CA ALA A 290 -32.26 -43.07 -8.65
C ALA A 290 -32.80 -42.87 -10.08
N ARG A 291 -31.87 -43.05 -11.03
CA ARG A 291 -31.94 -43.53 -12.44
C ARG A 291 -31.97 -42.46 -13.54
N SER A 292 -30.90 -42.52 -14.29
CA SER A 292 -30.69 -43.09 -15.66
C SER A 292 -31.05 -42.14 -16.81
N ARG A 293 -30.14 -41.66 -17.55
CA ARG A 293 -29.54 -42.23 -18.79
C ARG A 293 -28.33 -41.37 -19.20
#